data_514b07aec81c9325b69bbafc85ef0a93
#
_entry.id   514b07aec81c9325b69bbafc85ef0a93
#
_cell.length_a   1.000
_cell.length_b   1.000
_cell.length_c   1.000
_cell.angle_alpha   90.00
_cell.angle_beta   90.00
_cell.angle_gamma   90.00
#
_symmetry.space_group_name_H-M   'P 1'
#
loop_
_entity.id
_entity.type
_entity.pdbx_description
1 polymer ?
#
loop_
_entity_poly.entity_id
_entity_poly.type
_entity_poly.pdbx_seq_one_letter_code
_entity_poly.pdbx_strand_id
1 'polypeptide(L)'
;MTTRFLIKRIRTDRSGATIVEFAMILPALCVLLLGIFELGYRSYAASLIQGALHEAARMATVGGIPMTTIDAHVKQRLSNFANNATVTTQTTSYYDFAGVAMPEKITQDTAPLGTYNAGDCYEDANGNSSYDLDRGRGGMGNADDIVRYQITMTYPRILPVDSFLGWSSTETIVSNTVLRNQPFAGRSISTVIICT
;
A
#
# COMPACT_ATOMS: atom_id res chain seq x y z
N MET A 1 -51.99 0.02 49.17
CA MET A 1 -52.73 -0.82 48.18
C MET A 1 -52.26 -0.60 46.74
N THR A 2 -51.46 0.37 46.46
CA THR A 2 -51.00 0.83 45.11
C THR A 2 -49.83 0.04 44.50
N THR A 3 -48.91 -0.48 45.28
CA THR A 3 -47.69 -1.17 44.76
C THR A 3 -47.97 -2.54 44.13
N ARG A 4 -48.93 -3.29 44.66
CA ARG A 4 -49.30 -4.60 44.08
C ARG A 4 -49.98 -4.49 42.69
N PHE A 5 -50.67 -3.41 42.42
CA PHE A 5 -51.32 -3.16 41.13
C PHE A 5 -50.32 -2.79 40.05
N LEU A 6 -49.29 -2.02 40.36
CA LEU A 6 -48.20 -1.64 39.45
C LEU A 6 -47.39 -2.86 39.06
N ILE A 7 -47.00 -3.75 39.99
CA ILE A 7 -46.23 -4.95 39.71
C ILE A 7 -47.00 -5.93 38.79
N LYS A 8 -48.33 -6.04 39.00
CA LYS A 8 -49.19 -6.90 38.16
C LYS A 8 -49.30 -6.37 36.73
N ARG A 9 -49.31 -5.07 36.55
CA ARG A 9 -49.36 -4.42 35.24
C ARG A 9 -48.07 -4.56 34.47
N ILE A 10 -46.91 -4.44 35.13
CA ILE A 10 -45.59 -4.66 34.52
C ILE A 10 -45.40 -6.13 34.09
N ARG A 11 -45.96 -7.09 34.88
CA ARG A 11 -45.83 -8.51 34.57
C ARG A 11 -46.70 -9.01 33.40
N THR A 12 -47.72 -8.26 33.03
CA THR A 12 -48.62 -8.56 31.91
C THR A 12 -48.37 -7.70 30.67
N ASP A 13 -47.53 -6.68 30.80
CA ASP A 13 -47.16 -5.78 29.69
C ASP A 13 -46.14 -6.45 28.81
N ARG A 14 -46.50 -6.72 27.54
CA ARG A 14 -45.65 -7.31 26.49
C ARG A 14 -45.03 -6.24 25.57
N SER A 15 -45.33 -4.96 25.81
CA SER A 15 -44.82 -3.86 24.97
C SER A 15 -43.29 -3.71 25.01
N GLY A 16 -42.62 -4.28 26.07
CA GLY A 16 -41.16 -4.35 26.16
C GLY A 16 -40.50 -5.52 25.37
N ALA A 17 -41.28 -6.50 24.91
CA ALA A 17 -40.71 -7.70 24.25
C ALA A 17 -39.92 -7.33 22.97
N THR A 18 -40.45 -6.44 22.15
CA THR A 18 -39.79 -5.96 20.91
C THR A 18 -38.49 -5.23 21.17
N ILE A 19 -38.38 -4.48 22.29
CA ILE A 19 -37.14 -3.79 22.68
C ILE A 19 -36.07 -4.82 23.07
N VAL A 20 -36.45 -5.87 23.79
CA VAL A 20 -35.54 -6.95 24.19
C VAL A 20 -35.06 -7.73 22.97
N GLU A 21 -35.95 -8.09 22.04
CA GLU A 21 -35.61 -8.75 20.78
C GLU A 21 -34.66 -7.89 19.96
N PHE A 22 -34.92 -6.58 19.81
CA PHE A 22 -34.04 -5.67 19.12
C PHE A 22 -32.67 -5.54 19.82
N ALA A 23 -32.64 -5.46 21.15
CA ALA A 23 -31.40 -5.37 21.93
C ALA A 23 -30.51 -6.60 21.75
N MET A 24 -31.07 -7.79 21.48
CA MET A 24 -30.30 -9.00 21.20
C MET A 24 -29.68 -9.00 19.81
N ILE A 25 -30.34 -8.39 18.83
CA ILE A 25 -29.85 -8.32 17.43
C ILE A 25 -28.90 -7.11 17.24
N LEU A 26 -29.11 -6.04 18.02
CA LEU A 26 -28.39 -4.78 17.88
C LEU A 26 -26.86 -4.92 17.88
N PRO A 27 -26.22 -5.69 18.77
CA PRO A 27 -24.75 -5.83 18.76
C PRO A 27 -24.23 -6.43 17.45
N ALA A 28 -24.89 -7.47 16.94
CA ALA A 28 -24.50 -8.09 15.67
C ALA A 28 -24.69 -7.13 14.50
N LEU A 29 -25.79 -6.37 14.50
CA LEU A 29 -26.07 -5.35 13.48
C LEU A 29 -25.02 -4.23 13.53
N CYS A 30 -24.67 -3.75 14.73
CA CYS A 30 -23.63 -2.73 14.89
C CYS A 30 -22.28 -3.20 14.33
N VAL A 31 -21.83 -4.42 14.68
CA VAL A 31 -20.57 -4.97 14.16
C VAL A 31 -20.59 -5.04 12.64
N LEU A 32 -21.70 -5.48 12.04
CA LEU A 32 -21.86 -5.54 10.60
C LEU A 32 -21.78 -4.17 9.96
N LEU A 33 -22.50 -3.18 10.48
CA LEU A 33 -22.48 -1.80 9.97
C LEU A 33 -21.08 -1.18 10.09
N LEU A 34 -20.42 -1.34 11.24
CA LEU A 34 -19.07 -0.84 11.45
C LEU A 34 -18.09 -1.48 10.46
N GLY A 35 -18.21 -2.78 10.20
CA GLY A 35 -17.39 -3.48 9.18
C GLY A 35 -17.60 -2.93 7.78
N ILE A 36 -18.86 -2.66 7.39
CA ILE A 36 -19.18 -2.07 6.09
C ILE A 36 -18.57 -0.65 5.97
N PHE A 37 -18.67 0.17 7.01
CA PHE A 37 -18.06 1.50 7.02
C PHE A 37 -16.55 1.44 6.89
N GLU A 38 -15.87 0.54 7.60
CA GLU A 38 -14.42 0.39 7.52
C GLU A 38 -13.98 -0.04 6.12
N LEU A 39 -14.66 -1.04 5.53
CA LEU A 39 -14.38 -1.49 4.16
C LEU A 39 -14.65 -0.38 3.13
N GLY A 40 -15.74 0.37 3.29
CA GLY A 40 -16.07 1.50 2.42
C GLY A 40 -15.00 2.59 2.48
N TYR A 41 -14.54 2.92 3.67
CA TYR A 41 -13.48 3.92 3.87
C TYR A 41 -12.15 3.48 3.27
N ARG A 42 -11.78 2.21 3.45
CA ARG A 42 -10.59 1.62 2.82
C ARG A 42 -10.68 1.65 1.29
N SER A 43 -11.85 1.30 0.74
CA SER A 43 -12.07 1.33 -0.72
C SER A 43 -11.98 2.76 -1.27
N TYR A 44 -12.51 3.73 -0.54
CA TYR A 44 -12.38 5.14 -0.88
C TYR A 44 -10.92 5.61 -0.86
N ALA A 45 -10.17 5.26 0.18
CA ALA A 45 -8.74 5.53 0.29
C ALA A 45 -7.95 4.94 -0.88
N ALA A 46 -8.22 3.69 -1.23
CA ALA A 46 -7.60 3.01 -2.36
C ALA A 46 -7.88 3.73 -3.69
N SER A 47 -9.12 4.21 -3.90
CA SER A 47 -9.50 4.97 -5.08
C SER A 47 -8.76 6.31 -5.19
N LEU A 48 -8.55 7.00 -4.07
CA LEU A 48 -7.77 8.24 -4.03
C LEU A 48 -6.30 8.02 -4.40
N ILE A 49 -5.69 6.96 -3.84
CA ILE A 49 -4.31 6.59 -4.17
C ILE A 49 -4.18 6.25 -5.64
N GLN A 50 -5.11 5.48 -6.21
CA GLN A 50 -5.12 5.14 -7.63
C GLN A 50 -5.21 6.40 -8.50
N GLY A 51 -6.07 7.35 -8.14
CA GLY A 51 -6.17 8.64 -8.82
C GLY A 51 -4.86 9.43 -8.80
N ALA A 52 -4.23 9.55 -7.61
CA ALA A 52 -2.94 10.21 -7.45
C ALA A 52 -1.82 9.50 -8.24
N LEU A 53 -1.86 8.16 -8.27
CA LEU A 53 -0.89 7.33 -8.98
C LEU A 53 -0.98 7.53 -10.51
N HIS A 54 -2.20 7.58 -11.06
CA HIS A 54 -2.41 7.85 -12.49
C HIS A 54 -1.95 9.26 -12.89
N GLU A 55 -2.20 10.25 -12.02
CA GLU A 55 -1.75 11.62 -12.25
C GLU A 55 -0.22 11.72 -12.20
N ALA A 56 0.42 11.10 -11.21
CA ALA A 56 1.87 11.01 -11.09
C ALA A 56 2.50 10.32 -12.32
N ALA A 57 1.94 9.19 -12.75
CA ALA A 57 2.40 8.47 -13.93
C ALA A 57 2.34 9.33 -15.19
N ARG A 58 1.25 10.07 -15.38
CA ARG A 58 1.11 11.00 -16.50
C ARG A 58 2.14 12.13 -16.43
N MET A 59 2.36 12.72 -15.26
CA MET A 59 3.38 13.78 -15.08
C MET A 59 4.78 13.23 -15.40
N ALA A 60 5.10 12.02 -14.95
CA ALA A 60 6.38 11.37 -15.18
C ALA A 60 6.61 11.06 -16.68
N THR A 61 5.57 10.65 -17.41
CA THR A 61 5.68 10.33 -18.84
C THR A 61 5.81 11.55 -19.75
N VAL A 62 5.32 12.71 -19.34
CA VAL A 62 5.49 13.96 -20.12
C VAL A 62 6.97 14.41 -20.16
N GLY A 63 7.74 14.03 -19.14
CA GLY A 63 9.16 14.38 -19.02
C GLY A 63 9.40 15.83 -18.60
N GLY A 64 10.65 16.11 -18.19
CA GLY A 64 11.06 17.46 -17.77
C GLY A 64 10.56 17.92 -16.40
N ILE A 65 9.74 17.14 -15.72
CA ILE A 65 9.27 17.43 -14.35
C ILE A 65 10.14 16.66 -13.35
N PRO A 66 10.82 17.35 -12.41
CA PRO A 66 11.60 16.69 -11.38
C PRO A 66 10.73 15.76 -10.52
N MET A 67 11.27 14.60 -10.13
CA MET A 67 10.54 13.63 -9.31
C MET A 67 10.08 14.21 -7.97
N THR A 68 10.87 15.10 -7.38
CA THR A 68 10.52 15.83 -6.16
C THR A 68 9.24 16.64 -6.29
N THR A 69 8.97 17.20 -7.48
CA THR A 69 7.73 17.93 -7.78
C THR A 69 6.55 16.99 -7.88
N ILE A 70 6.73 15.83 -8.52
CA ILE A 70 5.70 14.78 -8.62
C ILE A 70 5.35 14.25 -7.23
N ASP A 71 6.36 13.95 -6.41
CA ASP A 71 6.18 13.50 -5.02
C ASP A 71 5.46 14.53 -4.17
N ALA A 72 5.81 15.80 -4.29
CA ALA A 72 5.13 16.89 -3.58
C ALA A 72 3.66 16.98 -3.99
N HIS A 73 3.36 16.87 -5.29
CA HIS A 73 2.00 16.87 -5.80
C HIS A 73 1.18 15.69 -5.26
N VAL A 74 1.72 14.48 -5.28
CA VAL A 74 1.08 13.28 -4.72
C VAL A 74 0.80 13.44 -3.23
N LYS A 75 1.78 13.90 -2.46
CA LYS A 75 1.63 14.15 -1.02
C LYS A 75 0.55 15.18 -0.74
N GLN A 76 0.54 16.29 -1.48
CA GLN A 76 -0.49 17.33 -1.37
C GLN A 76 -1.88 16.79 -1.70
N ARG A 77 -2.01 15.99 -2.76
CA ARG A 77 -3.27 15.39 -3.19
C ARG A 77 -3.87 14.46 -2.14
N LEU A 78 -3.02 13.69 -1.44
CA LEU A 78 -3.43 12.71 -0.45
C LEU A 78 -3.49 13.28 0.98
N SER A 79 -2.84 14.40 1.28
CA SER A 79 -2.82 15.00 2.62
C SER A 79 -4.18 15.40 3.14
N ASN A 80 -5.13 15.70 2.25
CA ASN A 80 -6.49 16.11 2.61
C ASN A 80 -7.40 14.92 2.97
N PHE A 81 -6.94 13.68 2.76
CA PHE A 81 -7.76 12.50 3.00
C PHE A 81 -7.96 12.23 4.49
N ALA A 82 -6.90 12.29 5.28
CA ALA A 82 -6.98 12.07 6.72
C ALA A 82 -5.95 12.93 7.45
N ASN A 83 -6.39 13.60 8.51
CA ASN A 83 -5.46 14.20 9.46
C ASN A 83 -4.58 13.08 10.01
N ASN A 84 -3.26 13.22 9.96
CA ASN A 84 -2.27 12.23 10.38
C ASN A 84 -2.03 11.05 9.41
N ALA A 85 -2.45 11.14 8.15
CA ALA A 85 -1.99 10.18 7.14
C ALA A 85 -0.52 10.44 6.79
N THR A 86 0.28 9.38 6.79
CA THR A 86 1.66 9.40 6.30
C THR A 86 1.69 8.86 4.88
N VAL A 87 2.21 9.66 3.94
CA VAL A 87 2.36 9.29 2.54
C VAL A 87 3.84 9.21 2.21
N THR A 88 4.30 8.05 1.79
CA THR A 88 5.65 7.83 1.28
C THR A 88 5.59 7.39 -0.17
N THR A 89 6.56 7.86 -0.96
CA THR A 89 6.69 7.54 -2.38
C THR A 89 8.03 6.86 -2.59
N GLN A 90 8.06 5.86 -3.45
CA GLN A 90 9.28 5.17 -3.85
C GLN A 90 9.30 5.04 -5.37
N THR A 91 10.43 5.42 -5.96
CA THR A 91 10.68 5.30 -7.39
C THR A 91 11.85 4.36 -7.61
N THR A 92 11.63 3.32 -8.40
CA THR A 92 12.64 2.33 -8.72
C THR A 92 12.67 2.12 -10.22
N SER A 93 13.86 2.18 -10.82
CA SER A 93 14.05 2.00 -12.26
C SER A 93 14.70 0.66 -12.57
N TYR A 94 14.27 0.05 -13.67
CA TYR A 94 14.74 -1.24 -14.16
C TYR A 94 15.12 -1.12 -15.62
N TYR A 95 16.06 -1.93 -16.05
CA TYR A 95 16.47 -1.97 -17.44
C TYR A 95 15.34 -2.42 -18.38
N ASP A 96 14.56 -3.43 -17.98
CA ASP A 96 13.47 -4.01 -18.74
C ASP A 96 12.30 -4.45 -17.85
N PHE A 97 11.18 -4.78 -18.47
CA PHE A 97 9.99 -5.28 -17.74
C PHE A 97 10.23 -6.63 -17.05
N ALA A 98 11.07 -7.49 -17.63
CA ALA A 98 11.36 -8.80 -17.06
C ALA A 98 12.13 -8.70 -15.75
N GLY A 99 12.78 -7.55 -15.53
CA GLY A 99 13.55 -7.26 -14.32
C GLY A 99 12.77 -6.64 -13.18
N VAL A 100 11.51 -6.26 -13.37
CA VAL A 100 10.73 -5.58 -12.35
C VAL A 100 10.48 -6.50 -11.16
N ALA A 101 10.96 -6.09 -9.97
CA ALA A 101 10.88 -6.86 -8.72
C ALA A 101 11.48 -8.27 -8.82
N MET A 102 12.50 -8.45 -9.66
CA MET A 102 13.25 -9.71 -9.80
C MET A 102 14.63 -9.57 -9.16
N PRO A 103 15.17 -10.68 -8.64
CA PRO A 103 16.52 -10.67 -8.08
C PRO A 103 17.56 -10.40 -9.16
N GLU A 104 18.75 -10.01 -8.72
CA GLU A 104 19.92 -9.93 -9.56
C GLU A 104 20.27 -11.31 -10.12
N LYS A 105 20.80 -11.31 -11.35
CA LYS A 105 21.04 -12.56 -12.07
C LYS A 105 22.34 -13.18 -11.63
N ILE A 106 22.28 -14.40 -11.07
CA ILE A 106 23.46 -15.20 -10.79
C ILE A 106 24.04 -15.66 -12.14
N THR A 107 25.31 -15.33 -12.39
CA THR A 107 26.03 -15.66 -13.62
C THR A 107 26.91 -16.89 -13.45
N GLN A 108 27.41 -17.13 -12.25
CA GLN A 108 28.10 -18.34 -11.85
C GLN A 108 27.50 -18.78 -10.52
N ASP A 109 26.96 -19.99 -10.50
CA ASP A 109 26.20 -20.55 -9.38
C ASP A 109 26.98 -21.74 -8.82
N THR A 110 27.35 -21.66 -7.55
CA THR A 110 28.00 -22.74 -6.80
C THR A 110 26.99 -23.49 -5.94
N ALA A 111 27.34 -24.65 -5.45
CA ALA A 111 26.39 -25.43 -4.64
C ALA A 111 26.17 -24.78 -3.24
N PRO A 112 24.87 -24.67 -2.79
CA PRO A 112 23.62 -25.20 -3.37
C PRO A 112 23.10 -24.34 -4.52
N LEU A 113 22.78 -24.97 -5.66
CA LEU A 113 22.35 -24.28 -6.87
C LEU A 113 20.97 -23.59 -6.71
N GLY A 114 20.78 -22.48 -7.38
CA GLY A 114 19.51 -21.73 -7.43
C GLY A 114 19.29 -20.76 -6.26
N THR A 115 20.26 -20.61 -5.38
CA THR A 115 20.23 -19.68 -4.26
C THR A 115 21.58 -19.01 -4.12
N TYR A 116 21.61 -17.68 -4.07
CA TYR A 116 22.84 -16.95 -3.91
C TYR A 116 23.59 -17.36 -2.64
N ASN A 117 24.87 -17.68 -2.79
CA ASN A 117 25.76 -18.07 -1.70
C ASN A 117 27.20 -17.60 -1.95
N ALA A 118 28.05 -17.72 -0.93
CA ALA A 118 29.48 -17.36 -1.05
C ALA A 118 30.17 -18.19 -2.14
N GLY A 119 30.87 -17.55 -3.05
CA GLY A 119 31.51 -18.13 -4.23
C GLY A 119 30.70 -17.95 -5.52
N ASP A 120 29.50 -17.37 -5.45
CA ASP A 120 28.70 -17.04 -6.63
C ASP A 120 29.16 -15.72 -7.25
N CYS A 121 28.93 -15.63 -8.57
CA CYS A 121 29.04 -14.36 -9.28
C CYS A 121 27.65 -13.90 -9.72
N TYR A 122 27.36 -12.61 -9.63
CA TYR A 122 26.10 -12.02 -10.03
C TYR A 122 26.30 -10.74 -10.84
N GLU A 123 25.25 -10.36 -11.60
CA GLU A 123 25.18 -9.08 -12.30
C GLU A 123 24.67 -8.02 -11.32
N ASP A 124 25.57 -7.15 -10.82
CA ASP A 124 25.20 -5.96 -10.05
C ASP A 124 24.49 -4.95 -10.96
N ALA A 125 23.17 -5.00 -10.97
CA ALA A 125 22.35 -4.20 -11.85
C ALA A 125 22.10 -2.79 -11.29
N ASN A 126 22.13 -2.62 -9.96
CA ASN A 126 21.86 -1.36 -9.28
C ASN A 126 23.13 -0.60 -8.89
N GLY A 127 24.31 -1.22 -8.94
CA GLY A 127 25.61 -0.61 -8.69
C GLY A 127 25.97 -0.45 -7.22
N ASN A 128 25.38 -1.25 -6.33
CA ASN A 128 25.59 -1.16 -4.88
C ASN A 128 26.64 -2.15 -4.33
N SER A 129 27.14 -3.04 -5.19
CA SER A 129 28.13 -4.09 -4.86
C SER A 129 27.62 -5.13 -3.86
N SER A 130 26.31 -5.34 -3.78
CA SER A 130 25.68 -6.35 -2.94
C SER A 130 24.64 -7.10 -3.76
N TYR A 131 24.47 -8.41 -3.52
CA TYR A 131 23.43 -9.17 -4.18
C TYR A 131 22.05 -8.79 -3.61
N ASP A 132 21.12 -8.41 -4.49
CA ASP A 132 19.79 -7.96 -4.14
C ASP A 132 18.68 -8.86 -4.71
N LEU A 133 17.61 -9.02 -3.91
CA LEU A 133 16.40 -9.71 -4.35
C LEU A 133 15.50 -8.84 -5.23
N ASP A 134 15.83 -7.55 -5.37
CA ASP A 134 15.21 -6.61 -6.32
C ASP A 134 16.33 -5.79 -6.99
N ARG A 135 16.60 -6.08 -8.25
CA ARG A 135 17.69 -5.46 -9.04
C ARG A 135 17.42 -4.00 -9.48
N GLY A 136 16.38 -3.41 -8.92
CA GLY A 136 16.00 -2.04 -9.25
C GLY A 136 16.96 -1.00 -8.69
N ARG A 137 17.16 0.08 -9.45
CA ARG A 137 17.91 1.26 -9.04
C ARG A 137 16.98 2.34 -8.51
N GLY A 138 17.38 3.05 -7.46
CA GLY A 138 16.62 4.19 -6.97
C GLY A 138 16.54 5.33 -8.00
N GLY A 139 15.35 5.91 -8.15
CA GLY A 139 15.09 7.04 -9.04
C GLY A 139 14.51 6.66 -10.40
N MET A 140 14.42 7.67 -11.29
CA MET A 140 13.79 7.53 -12.61
C MET A 140 14.62 6.74 -13.63
N GLY A 141 15.88 6.44 -13.33
CA GLY A 141 16.76 5.76 -14.27
C GLY A 141 17.08 6.59 -15.51
N ASN A 142 17.46 5.90 -16.60
CA ASN A 142 17.83 6.49 -17.89
C ASN A 142 16.62 6.49 -18.85
N ALA A 143 16.86 7.02 -20.05
CA ALA A 143 15.92 6.90 -21.16
C ALA A 143 15.60 5.42 -21.43
N ASP A 144 14.34 5.14 -21.75
CA ASP A 144 13.81 3.79 -22.01
C ASP A 144 13.80 2.82 -20.80
N ASP A 145 14.28 3.23 -19.63
CA ASP A 145 14.15 2.41 -18.43
C ASP A 145 12.69 2.28 -18.00
N ILE A 146 12.39 1.14 -17.43
CA ILE A 146 11.08 0.86 -16.84
C ILE A 146 11.10 1.37 -15.41
N VAL A 147 10.14 2.22 -15.09
CA VAL A 147 10.05 2.84 -13.75
C VAL A 147 8.85 2.31 -13.01
N ARG A 148 9.07 1.74 -11.83
CA ARG A 148 8.02 1.42 -10.86
C ARG A 148 7.89 2.57 -9.87
N TYR A 149 6.75 3.23 -9.90
CA TYR A 149 6.38 4.25 -8.94
C TYR A 149 5.40 3.68 -7.93
N GLN A 150 5.75 3.70 -6.66
CA GLN A 150 4.98 3.15 -5.56
C GLN A 150 4.58 4.25 -4.59
N ILE A 151 3.33 4.24 -4.18
CA ILE A 151 2.78 5.08 -3.11
C ILE A 151 2.37 4.17 -1.96
N THR A 152 2.86 4.47 -0.78
CA THR A 152 2.43 3.84 0.47
C THR A 152 1.76 4.90 1.32
N MET A 153 0.51 4.68 1.69
CA MET A 153 -0.24 5.55 2.58
C MET A 153 -0.64 4.78 3.83
N THR A 154 -0.24 5.30 4.99
CA THR A 154 -0.63 4.78 6.30
C THR A 154 -1.47 5.83 7.01
N TYR A 155 -2.66 5.44 7.47
CA TYR A 155 -3.61 6.32 8.14
C TYR A 155 -4.25 5.62 9.34
N PRO A 156 -4.69 6.38 10.38
CA PRO A 156 -5.40 5.82 11.51
C PRO A 156 -6.79 5.33 11.06
N ARG A 157 -7.21 4.18 11.59
CA ARG A 157 -8.57 3.68 11.37
C ARG A 157 -9.59 4.65 11.98
N ILE A 158 -10.75 4.78 11.35
CA ILE A 158 -11.83 5.64 11.86
C ILE A 158 -12.45 5.02 13.13
N LEU A 159 -12.53 3.71 13.15
CA LEU A 159 -13.19 2.98 14.22
C LEU A 159 -12.15 2.34 15.15
N PRO A 160 -12.33 2.37 16.45
CA PRO A 160 -11.41 1.74 17.44
C PRO A 160 -11.61 0.22 17.45
N VAL A 161 -11.51 -0.42 16.28
CA VAL A 161 -11.66 -1.88 16.12
C VAL A 161 -10.46 -2.66 16.66
N ASP A 162 -9.33 -1.99 16.86
CA ASP A 162 -8.13 -2.52 17.49
C ASP A 162 -8.41 -3.08 18.88
N SER A 163 -9.19 -2.36 19.69
CA SER A 163 -9.53 -2.76 21.06
C SER A 163 -10.47 -3.96 21.13
N PHE A 164 -11.29 -4.22 20.09
CA PHE A 164 -12.29 -5.29 20.08
C PHE A 164 -11.86 -6.51 19.29
N LEU A 165 -11.12 -6.31 18.18
CA LEU A 165 -10.76 -7.38 17.23
C LEU A 165 -9.26 -7.68 17.22
N GLY A 166 -8.44 -6.95 18.00
CA GLY A 166 -6.99 -7.11 18.02
C GLY A 166 -6.32 -6.71 16.70
N TRP A 167 -6.96 -5.89 15.88
CA TRP A 167 -6.40 -5.37 14.62
C TRP A 167 -5.45 -4.21 14.90
N SER A 168 -4.64 -3.83 13.89
CA SER A 168 -3.80 -2.63 14.00
C SER A 168 -4.68 -1.37 14.08
N SER A 169 -4.26 -0.39 14.88
CA SER A 169 -4.89 0.94 14.97
C SER A 169 -4.71 1.76 13.69
N THR A 170 -3.79 1.34 12.81
CA THR A 170 -3.52 1.97 11.51
C THR A 170 -3.77 1.01 10.37
N GLU A 171 -4.14 1.55 9.21
CA GLU A 171 -4.27 0.83 7.95
C GLU A 171 -3.19 1.33 7.00
N THR A 172 -2.58 0.41 6.26
CA THR A 172 -1.57 0.73 5.25
C THR A 172 -2.06 0.23 3.89
N ILE A 173 -2.09 1.13 2.92
CA ILE A 173 -2.41 0.82 1.53
C ILE A 173 -1.17 1.09 0.69
N VAL A 174 -0.77 0.10 -0.10
CA VAL A 174 0.34 0.20 -1.06
C VAL A 174 -0.26 0.08 -2.46
N SER A 175 0.10 1.01 -3.32
CA SER A 175 -0.27 0.97 -4.72
C SER A 175 0.91 1.33 -5.59
N ASN A 176 1.06 0.67 -6.73
CA ASN A 176 2.17 0.93 -7.64
C ASN A 176 1.70 0.98 -9.09
N THR A 177 2.47 1.68 -9.91
CA THR A 177 2.33 1.67 -11.37
C THR A 177 3.69 1.48 -12.00
N VAL A 178 3.69 0.94 -13.21
CA VAL A 178 4.89 0.76 -14.01
C VAL A 178 4.74 1.60 -15.26
N LEU A 179 5.73 2.40 -15.55
CA LEU A 179 5.78 3.27 -16.72
C LEU A 179 7.14 3.15 -17.41
N ARG A 180 7.20 3.52 -18.67
CA ARG A 180 8.46 3.61 -19.43
C ARG A 180 8.91 5.05 -19.47
N ASN A 181 10.16 5.30 -19.11
CA ASN A 181 10.74 6.64 -19.19
C ASN A 181 10.90 7.06 -20.65
N GLN A 182 10.59 8.31 -20.96
CA GLN A 182 10.70 8.81 -22.34
C GLN A 182 12.18 8.96 -22.75
N PRO A 183 12.52 8.70 -24.00
CA PRO A 183 13.91 8.75 -24.48
C PRO A 183 14.37 10.19 -24.74
N PHE A 184 14.79 10.90 -23.68
CA PHE A 184 15.39 12.23 -23.82
C PHE A 184 16.92 12.22 -23.81
N ALA A 185 17.56 11.10 -23.48
CA ALA A 185 19.01 10.94 -23.42
C ALA A 185 19.42 9.53 -23.85
N GLY A 186 20.70 9.36 -24.18
CA GLY A 186 21.24 8.04 -24.51
C GLY A 186 21.16 7.07 -23.33
N ARG A 187 20.84 5.81 -23.61
CA ARG A 187 20.82 4.72 -22.64
C ARG A 187 22.23 4.17 -22.46
N SER A 188 22.75 4.20 -21.26
CA SER A 188 24.00 3.50 -20.93
C SER A 188 23.70 2.29 -20.04
N ILE A 189 24.17 1.11 -20.44
CA ILE A 189 24.13 -0.09 -19.62
C ILE A 189 25.53 -0.23 -19.00
N SER A 190 25.58 -0.26 -17.69
CA SER A 190 26.76 -0.68 -16.96
C SER A 190 26.33 -1.73 -15.96
N THR A 191 26.34 -2.99 -16.37
CA THR A 191 26.27 -4.11 -15.43
C THR A 191 27.69 -4.55 -15.13
N VAL A 192 28.02 -4.60 -13.87
CA VAL A 192 29.31 -5.13 -13.38
C VAL A 192 29.04 -6.52 -12.83
N ILE A 193 29.89 -7.49 -13.20
CA ILE A 193 29.82 -8.83 -12.60
C ILE A 193 30.69 -8.81 -11.35
N ILE A 194 30.10 -9.18 -10.22
CA ILE A 194 30.77 -9.30 -8.93
C ILE A 194 30.79 -10.76 -8.51
N CYS A 195 31.95 -11.23 -8.05
CA CYS A 195 32.15 -12.56 -7.49
C CYS A 195 32.57 -12.42 -6.02
N THR A 196 31.94 -13.15 -5.13
CA THR A 196 32.18 -13.12 -3.67
C THR A 196 32.74 -14.40 -3.15
#